data_ed141e5fbbe2ec1fcb75842ce9f8b25f
#
_entry.id   ed141e5fbbe2ec1fcb75842ce9f8b25f
#
_cell.length_a   1.000
_cell.length_b   1.000
_cell.length_c   1.000
_cell.angle_alpha   90.00
_cell.angle_beta   90.00
_cell.angle_gamma   90.00
#
_symmetry.space_group_name_H-M   'P 1'
#
loop_
_entity.id
_entity.type
_entity.pdbx_description
1 polymer ?
#
loop_
_entity_poly.entity_id
_entity_poly.type
_entity_poly.pdbx_seq_one_letter_code
_entity_poly.pdbx_strand_id
1 'polypeptide(L)'
;MMNKVIEKEKDMENKMFCYQCEQTAGCTGCTGNTGVCGKSAHTAKLQDELTGALIGLARAAGGNEHLITEEINQIVLEGLFTTVTNVNFNDKTLKLLINKIEDAKKKLVPNCFTCSDSCGRNNKFDMNTLWTADEDVRSLKSLILFGIRGMAAYAYHASVLGYTDETTSKFFYKALFAIGTKDWGMDKLLPIVLEVGEVNLRCMELLDQANTTTYGTPVPTTVPLTIEKGPFIIITGHDLKDLQL
;
A
#
# COMPACT_ATOMS: atom_id res chain seq x y z
N MET A 1 4.51 -26.38 -33.32
CA MET A 1 4.53 -24.90 -33.09
C MET A 1 3.71 -24.50 -31.86
N MET A 2 2.54 -25.06 -31.64
CA MET A 2 1.65 -24.70 -30.50
C MET A 2 2.29 -24.97 -29.13
N ASN A 3 3.01 -26.08 -28.90
CA ASN A 3 3.67 -26.34 -27.63
C ASN A 3 4.78 -25.35 -27.27
N LYS A 4 5.53 -24.83 -28.28
CA LYS A 4 6.55 -23.80 -28.03
C LYS A 4 5.96 -22.42 -27.69
N VAL A 5 4.74 -22.13 -28.14
CA VAL A 5 4.04 -20.91 -27.78
C VAL A 5 3.51 -21.01 -26.35
N ILE A 6 2.94 -22.15 -25.97
CA ILE A 6 2.44 -22.43 -24.63
C ILE A 6 3.60 -22.44 -23.59
N GLU A 7 4.76 -22.99 -23.94
CA GLU A 7 5.95 -22.96 -23.09
C GLU A 7 6.50 -21.53 -22.95
N LYS A 8 6.51 -20.71 -24.03
CA LYS A 8 6.92 -19.30 -23.95
C LYS A 8 5.94 -18.44 -23.15
N GLU A 9 4.65 -18.69 -23.27
CA GLU A 9 3.63 -18.02 -22.45
C GLU A 9 3.76 -18.41 -20.97
N LYS A 10 3.98 -19.69 -20.63
CA LYS A 10 4.28 -20.14 -19.26
C LYS A 10 5.60 -19.59 -18.71
N ASP A 11 6.64 -19.46 -19.53
CA ASP A 11 7.92 -18.84 -19.14
C ASP A 11 7.78 -17.33 -18.91
N MET A 12 6.92 -16.63 -19.65
CA MET A 12 6.60 -15.23 -19.41
C MET A 12 5.73 -15.03 -18.16
N GLU A 13 4.83 -15.95 -17.86
CA GLU A 13 4.01 -15.93 -16.64
C GLU A 13 4.81 -16.14 -15.36
N ASN A 14 5.93 -16.84 -15.41
CA ASN A 14 6.78 -17.16 -14.26
C ASN A 14 7.95 -16.20 -14.04
N LYS A 15 8.12 -15.16 -14.85
CA LYS A 15 9.18 -14.18 -14.64
C LYS A 15 8.86 -13.30 -13.44
N MET A 16 9.76 -13.32 -12.44
CA MET A 16 9.71 -12.43 -11.31
C MET A 16 10.03 -11.01 -11.76
N PHE A 17 9.21 -10.06 -11.39
CA PHE A 17 9.57 -8.64 -11.32
C PHE A 17 8.90 -8.03 -10.09
N CYS A 18 9.71 -7.40 -9.23
CA CYS A 18 9.21 -6.64 -8.09
C CYS A 18 10.16 -5.48 -7.80
N TYR A 19 9.62 -4.27 -7.78
CA TYR A 19 10.33 -3.04 -7.45
C TYR A 19 9.59 -2.29 -6.33
N GLN A 20 9.23 -2.99 -5.26
CA GLN A 20 8.37 -2.43 -4.21
C GLN A 20 9.13 -1.97 -2.96
N CYS A 21 10.45 -2.14 -2.93
CA CYS A 21 11.31 -1.70 -1.83
C CYS A 21 12.75 -1.48 -2.31
N GLU A 22 13.58 -0.87 -1.46
CA GLU A 22 15.00 -0.64 -1.71
C GLU A 22 15.89 -1.88 -1.64
N GLN A 23 15.37 -3.04 -1.25
CA GLN A 23 16.12 -4.30 -1.14
C GLN A 23 16.52 -4.90 -2.50
N THR A 24 16.19 -4.23 -3.58
CA THR A 24 16.50 -4.70 -4.93
C THR A 24 17.94 -4.44 -5.29
N ALA A 25 18.71 -5.50 -5.58
CA ALA A 25 20.12 -5.38 -5.95
C ALA A 25 20.32 -4.46 -7.17
N GLY A 26 21.22 -3.49 -7.06
CA GLY A 26 21.56 -2.56 -8.12
C GLY A 26 20.42 -1.66 -8.60
N CYS A 27 19.38 -1.44 -7.80
CA CYS A 27 18.20 -0.65 -8.16
C CYS A 27 17.46 -1.15 -9.42
N THR A 28 17.55 -2.43 -9.74
CA THR A 28 16.96 -3.02 -10.97
C THR A 28 15.67 -3.81 -10.72
N GLY A 29 15.27 -3.97 -9.48
CA GLY A 29 14.16 -4.83 -9.08
C GLY A 29 14.57 -6.29 -8.84
N CYS A 30 13.69 -7.06 -8.20
CA CYS A 30 13.86 -8.50 -8.06
C CYS A 30 13.39 -9.18 -9.34
N THR A 31 14.31 -9.83 -10.05
CA THR A 31 14.06 -10.50 -11.35
C THR A 31 14.44 -11.97 -11.37
N GLY A 32 14.81 -12.54 -10.21
CA GLY A 32 15.16 -13.95 -10.05
C GLY A 32 13.91 -14.87 -9.98
N ASN A 33 14.08 -16.03 -9.37
CA ASN A 33 12.96 -16.96 -9.14
C ASN A 33 12.06 -16.54 -7.98
N THR A 34 12.63 -15.80 -7.01
CA THR A 34 11.93 -15.23 -5.85
C THR A 34 12.50 -13.86 -5.54
N GLY A 35 11.75 -13.02 -4.84
CA GLY A 35 12.25 -11.77 -4.28
C GLY A 35 13.30 -12.04 -3.19
N VAL A 36 14.14 -11.03 -2.87
CA VAL A 36 15.11 -11.09 -1.75
C VAL A 36 14.40 -11.42 -0.42
N CYS A 37 13.15 -10.97 -0.25
CA CYS A 37 12.30 -11.25 0.89
C CYS A 37 11.63 -12.65 0.86
N GLY A 38 11.88 -13.48 -0.15
CA GLY A 38 11.22 -14.77 -0.33
C GLY A 38 9.86 -14.70 -1.04
N LYS A 39 9.41 -13.53 -1.49
CA LYS A 39 8.16 -13.34 -2.22
C LYS A 39 8.17 -14.10 -3.56
N SER A 40 7.08 -14.81 -3.87
CA SER A 40 6.90 -15.46 -5.16
C SER A 40 6.56 -14.43 -6.27
N ALA A 41 6.80 -14.79 -7.54
CA ALA A 41 6.37 -13.98 -8.69
C ALA A 41 4.87 -13.75 -8.69
N HIS A 42 4.06 -14.74 -8.32
CA HIS A 42 2.61 -14.63 -8.24
C HIS A 42 2.18 -13.62 -7.19
N THR A 43 2.75 -13.69 -5.97
CA THR A 43 2.46 -12.73 -4.90
C THR A 43 2.87 -11.30 -5.29
N ALA A 44 4.02 -11.13 -5.97
CA ALA A 44 4.45 -9.83 -6.46
C ALA A 44 3.45 -9.23 -7.46
N LYS A 45 2.95 -10.03 -8.42
CA LYS A 45 1.89 -9.59 -9.36
C LYS A 45 0.61 -9.19 -8.64
N LEU A 46 0.15 -9.98 -7.66
CA LEU A 46 -1.04 -9.62 -6.87
C LEU A 46 -0.87 -8.32 -6.08
N GLN A 47 0.32 -8.05 -5.55
CA GLN A 47 0.58 -6.78 -4.86
C GLN A 47 0.63 -5.59 -5.83
N ASP A 48 1.11 -5.79 -7.06
CA ASP A 48 1.03 -4.78 -8.11
C ASP A 48 -0.43 -4.56 -8.57
N GLU A 49 -1.22 -5.62 -8.73
CA GLU A 49 -2.65 -5.52 -9.02
C GLU A 49 -3.40 -4.78 -7.91
N LEU A 50 -3.09 -5.06 -6.64
CA LEU A 50 -3.66 -4.36 -5.49
C LEU A 50 -3.32 -2.86 -5.51
N THR A 51 -2.06 -2.52 -5.77
CA THR A 51 -1.62 -1.12 -5.90
C THR A 51 -2.32 -0.44 -7.08
N GLY A 52 -2.43 -1.12 -8.22
CA GLY A 52 -3.18 -0.63 -9.39
C GLY A 52 -4.66 -0.40 -9.11
N ALA A 53 -5.30 -1.28 -8.32
CA ALA A 53 -6.68 -1.13 -7.89
C ALA A 53 -6.86 0.10 -6.97
N LEU A 54 -5.95 0.32 -6.02
CA LEU A 54 -5.95 1.51 -5.15
C LEU A 54 -5.82 2.82 -5.95
N ILE A 55 -4.92 2.85 -6.94
CA ILE A 55 -4.78 3.99 -7.86
C ILE A 55 -6.07 4.20 -8.66
N GLY A 56 -6.70 3.11 -9.12
CA GLY A 56 -7.98 3.15 -9.81
C GLY A 56 -9.11 3.71 -8.93
N LEU A 57 -9.14 3.33 -7.66
CA LEU A 57 -10.10 3.84 -6.67
C LEU A 57 -9.88 5.35 -6.43
N ALA A 58 -8.64 5.79 -6.25
CA ALA A 58 -8.31 7.21 -6.07
C ALA A 58 -8.74 8.06 -7.27
N ARG A 59 -8.59 7.55 -8.49
CA ARG A 59 -9.10 8.21 -9.70
C ARG A 59 -10.62 8.29 -9.72
N ALA A 60 -11.31 7.24 -9.28
CA ALA A 60 -12.77 7.22 -9.20
C ALA A 60 -13.30 8.17 -8.10
N ALA A 61 -12.52 8.37 -7.05
CA ALA A 61 -12.84 9.30 -5.97
C ALA A 61 -12.80 10.78 -6.44
N GLY A 62 -11.96 11.12 -7.42
CA GLY A 62 -11.84 12.49 -7.93
C GLY A 62 -13.15 13.03 -8.48
N GLY A 63 -13.68 14.10 -7.86
CA GLY A 63 -15.00 14.68 -8.13
C GLY A 63 -16.17 13.94 -7.46
N ASN A 64 -15.90 12.91 -6.67
CA ASN A 64 -16.88 12.12 -5.91
C ASN A 64 -16.48 12.00 -4.43
N GLU A 65 -15.70 12.94 -3.92
CA GLU A 65 -15.13 12.88 -2.57
C GLU A 65 -16.22 12.79 -1.49
N HIS A 66 -17.43 13.32 -1.76
CA HIS A 66 -18.59 13.25 -0.87
C HIS A 66 -19.17 11.83 -0.71
N LEU A 67 -18.78 10.89 -1.59
CA LEU A 67 -19.19 9.48 -1.51
C LEU A 67 -18.16 8.61 -0.75
N ILE A 68 -17.02 9.18 -0.36
CA ILE A 68 -16.00 8.47 0.40
C ILE A 68 -16.52 8.29 1.83
N THR A 69 -16.70 7.06 2.24
CA THR A 69 -17.07 6.68 3.60
C THR A 69 -15.84 6.26 4.40
N GLU A 70 -15.97 6.22 5.73
CA GLU A 70 -14.89 5.70 6.58
C GLU A 70 -14.53 4.25 6.25
N GLU A 71 -15.52 3.41 5.86
CA GLU A 71 -15.28 2.05 5.38
C GLU A 71 -14.32 2.06 4.15
N ILE A 72 -14.51 3.00 3.21
CA ILE A 72 -13.67 3.11 2.02
C ILE A 72 -12.26 3.61 2.40
N ASN A 73 -12.16 4.56 3.34
CA ASN A 73 -10.86 5.00 3.88
C ASN A 73 -10.10 3.84 4.51
N GLN A 74 -10.78 3.02 5.30
CA GLN A 74 -10.17 1.85 5.94
C GLN A 74 -9.70 0.81 4.91
N ILE A 75 -10.45 0.60 3.83
CA ILE A 75 -10.03 -0.28 2.72
C ILE A 75 -8.74 0.25 2.04
N VAL A 76 -8.65 1.56 1.81
CA VAL A 76 -7.44 2.18 1.24
C VAL A 76 -6.24 1.98 2.18
N LEU A 77 -6.44 2.23 3.45
CA LEU A 77 -5.43 2.11 4.49
C LEU A 77 -4.92 0.66 4.60
N GLU A 78 -5.83 -0.31 4.71
CA GLU A 78 -5.54 -1.74 4.75
C GLU A 78 -4.80 -2.19 3.48
N GLY A 79 -5.22 -1.72 2.32
CA GLY A 79 -4.60 -2.04 1.04
C GLY A 79 -3.17 -1.51 0.92
N LEU A 80 -2.91 -0.28 1.32
CA LEU A 80 -1.56 0.31 1.34
C LEU A 80 -0.66 -0.40 2.35
N PHE A 81 -1.13 -0.62 3.57
CA PHE A 81 -0.37 -1.31 4.62
C PHE A 81 -0.03 -2.75 4.20
N THR A 82 -0.97 -3.47 3.61
CA THR A 82 -0.77 -4.84 3.11
C THR A 82 0.35 -4.95 2.06
N THR A 83 0.61 -3.88 1.30
CA THR A 83 1.68 -3.85 0.28
C THR A 83 3.04 -3.40 0.82
N VAL A 84 3.17 -3.09 2.09
CA VAL A 84 4.47 -2.86 2.73
C VAL A 84 5.30 -4.15 2.67
N THR A 85 6.61 -4.00 2.51
CA THR A 85 7.54 -5.13 2.39
C THR A 85 7.42 -6.08 3.59
N ASN A 86 7.27 -7.37 3.30
CA ASN A 86 7.19 -8.46 4.29
C ASN A 86 5.96 -8.48 5.20
N VAL A 87 4.94 -7.65 4.95
CA VAL A 87 3.73 -7.61 5.79
C VAL A 87 2.77 -8.74 5.42
N ASN A 88 2.47 -8.92 4.12
CA ASN A 88 1.47 -9.90 3.71
C ASN A 88 1.85 -10.63 2.43
N PHE A 89 2.06 -11.95 2.54
CA PHE A 89 2.32 -12.85 1.40
C PHE A 89 1.16 -13.83 1.16
N ASN A 90 -0.01 -13.58 1.75
CA ASN A 90 -1.18 -14.43 1.58
C ASN A 90 -1.98 -14.02 0.33
N ASP A 91 -1.83 -14.79 -0.74
CA ASP A 91 -2.51 -14.56 -2.02
C ASP A 91 -4.05 -14.50 -1.91
N LYS A 92 -4.65 -15.24 -0.96
CA LYS A 92 -6.10 -15.20 -0.75
C LYS A 92 -6.53 -13.85 -0.18
N THR A 93 -5.80 -13.35 0.81
CA THR A 93 -6.07 -12.03 1.41
C THR A 93 -5.87 -10.92 0.38
N LEU A 94 -4.81 -10.97 -0.43
CA LEU A 94 -4.57 -9.99 -1.49
C LEU A 94 -5.74 -9.95 -2.49
N LYS A 95 -6.22 -11.12 -2.95
CA LYS A 95 -7.38 -11.20 -3.85
C LYS A 95 -8.66 -10.65 -3.21
N LEU A 96 -8.91 -10.94 -1.93
CA LEU A 96 -10.07 -10.40 -1.21
C LEU A 96 -10.01 -8.87 -1.11
N LEU A 97 -8.84 -8.29 -0.83
CA LEU A 97 -8.65 -6.84 -0.80
C LEU A 97 -8.87 -6.20 -2.17
N ILE A 98 -8.32 -6.78 -3.23
CA ILE A 98 -8.55 -6.31 -4.60
C ILE A 98 -10.06 -6.26 -4.90
N ASN A 99 -10.80 -7.30 -4.55
CA ASN A 99 -12.25 -7.35 -4.75
C ASN A 99 -12.98 -6.28 -3.94
N LYS A 100 -12.64 -6.09 -2.67
CA LYS A 100 -13.19 -5.01 -1.82
C LYS A 100 -12.96 -3.62 -2.43
N ILE A 101 -11.75 -3.36 -2.95
CA ILE A 101 -11.40 -2.09 -3.61
C ILE A 101 -12.21 -1.89 -4.89
N GLU A 102 -12.34 -2.91 -5.73
CA GLU A 102 -13.13 -2.82 -6.96
C GLU A 102 -14.63 -2.60 -6.66
N ASP A 103 -15.16 -3.20 -5.60
CA ASP A 103 -16.54 -2.96 -5.18
C ASP A 103 -16.73 -1.55 -4.58
N ALA A 104 -15.78 -1.06 -3.80
CA ALA A 104 -15.77 0.34 -3.35
C ALA A 104 -15.73 1.33 -4.52
N LYS A 105 -14.90 1.06 -5.52
CA LYS A 105 -14.80 1.85 -6.75
C LYS A 105 -16.14 1.92 -7.51
N LYS A 106 -16.88 0.80 -7.61
CA LYS A 106 -18.21 0.78 -8.23
C LYS A 106 -19.20 1.68 -7.49
N LYS A 107 -19.12 1.75 -6.14
CA LYS A 107 -19.96 2.64 -5.32
C LYS A 107 -19.67 4.13 -5.62
N LEU A 108 -18.41 4.49 -5.88
CA LEU A 108 -18.02 5.87 -6.18
C LEU A 108 -18.42 6.34 -7.59
N VAL A 109 -18.55 5.42 -8.55
CA VAL A 109 -18.90 5.72 -9.94
C VAL A 109 -20.04 4.82 -10.45
N PRO A 110 -21.23 4.88 -9.87
CA PRO A 110 -22.31 3.93 -10.16
C PRO A 110 -22.79 3.97 -11.61
N ASN A 111 -22.59 5.07 -12.33
CA ASN A 111 -23.02 5.26 -13.72
C ASN A 111 -21.91 5.06 -14.77
N CYS A 112 -20.73 4.58 -14.37
CA CYS A 112 -19.59 4.47 -15.28
C CYS A 112 -19.55 3.16 -16.08
N PHE A 113 -20.63 2.38 -16.12
CA PHE A 113 -20.73 1.15 -16.92
C PHE A 113 -20.78 1.39 -18.43
N THR A 114 -21.06 2.62 -18.86
CA THR A 114 -21.20 3.01 -20.26
C THR A 114 -20.06 3.88 -20.81
N CYS A 115 -19.10 4.26 -19.96
CA CYS A 115 -17.95 5.03 -20.42
C CYS A 115 -16.99 4.11 -21.20
N SER A 116 -16.79 4.43 -22.48
CA SER A 116 -15.65 3.92 -23.25
C SER A 116 -14.34 4.23 -22.52
N ASP A 117 -13.28 3.47 -22.80
CA ASP A 117 -11.94 3.56 -22.20
C ASP A 117 -11.35 4.98 -22.08
N SER A 118 -11.97 5.97 -22.73
CA SER A 118 -11.53 7.37 -22.76
C SER A 118 -11.66 8.14 -21.43
N CYS A 119 -12.55 7.73 -20.50
CA CYS A 119 -12.71 8.49 -19.24
C CYS A 119 -11.67 8.14 -18.17
N GLY A 120 -10.88 7.09 -18.34
CA GLY A 120 -9.81 6.67 -17.45
C GLY A 120 -10.23 6.25 -16.03
N ARG A 121 -11.50 6.48 -15.65
CA ARG A 121 -12.02 6.22 -14.29
C ARG A 121 -12.28 4.73 -14.03
N ASN A 122 -12.55 3.95 -15.06
CA ASN A 122 -12.86 2.52 -14.92
C ASN A 122 -11.66 1.60 -15.23
N ASN A 123 -10.57 2.13 -15.79
CA ASN A 123 -9.42 1.33 -16.18
C ASN A 123 -8.58 0.96 -14.96
N LYS A 124 -8.19 -0.32 -14.89
CA LYS A 124 -7.14 -0.78 -13.98
C LYS A 124 -5.86 -0.04 -14.33
N PHE A 125 -5.19 0.49 -13.31
CA PHE A 125 -3.86 1.07 -13.51
C PHE A 125 -2.84 -0.08 -13.63
N ASP A 126 -2.08 -0.07 -14.72
CA ASP A 126 -0.98 -1.02 -14.92
C ASP A 126 0.30 -0.45 -14.31
N MET A 127 0.83 -1.13 -13.31
CA MET A 127 2.07 -0.75 -12.62
C MET A 127 3.28 -0.74 -13.57
N ASN A 128 3.25 -1.45 -14.69
CA ASN A 128 4.31 -1.36 -15.70
C ASN A 128 4.47 0.07 -16.24
N THR A 129 3.40 0.86 -16.30
CA THR A 129 3.49 2.26 -16.73
C THR A 129 4.30 3.12 -15.77
N LEU A 130 4.36 2.76 -14.49
CA LEU A 130 5.23 3.39 -13.51
C LEU A 130 6.69 2.93 -13.69
N TRP A 131 6.89 1.62 -13.77
CA TRP A 131 8.23 1.03 -13.82
C TRP A 131 8.99 1.35 -15.11
N THR A 132 8.28 1.63 -16.20
CA THR A 132 8.84 1.99 -17.51
C THR A 132 8.81 3.49 -17.80
N ALA A 133 8.41 4.34 -16.86
CA ALA A 133 8.45 5.80 -17.00
C ALA A 133 9.89 6.33 -17.03
N ASP A 134 10.07 7.58 -17.47
CA ASP A 134 11.34 8.29 -17.37
C ASP A 134 11.89 8.24 -15.96
N GLU A 135 13.20 8.20 -15.81
CA GLU A 135 13.89 7.94 -14.55
C GLU A 135 13.47 8.90 -13.43
N ASP A 136 13.41 10.20 -13.70
CA ASP A 136 13.02 11.22 -12.72
C ASP A 136 11.57 11.05 -12.29
N VAL A 137 10.66 10.85 -13.24
CA VAL A 137 9.23 10.63 -12.97
C VAL A 137 9.02 9.34 -12.19
N ARG A 138 9.69 8.25 -12.58
CA ARG A 138 9.66 6.97 -11.88
C ARG A 138 10.16 7.12 -10.46
N SER A 139 11.27 7.82 -10.25
CA SER A 139 11.89 8.03 -8.94
C SER A 139 10.96 8.81 -8.02
N LEU A 140 10.40 9.94 -8.48
CA LEU A 140 9.47 10.73 -7.67
C LEU A 140 8.18 9.98 -7.35
N LYS A 141 7.57 9.28 -8.31
CA LYS A 141 6.39 8.46 -8.07
C LYS A 141 6.66 7.29 -7.12
N SER A 142 7.86 6.70 -7.19
CA SER A 142 8.29 5.65 -6.26
C SER A 142 8.46 6.18 -4.84
N LEU A 143 9.06 7.37 -4.68
CA LEU A 143 9.17 8.04 -3.37
C LEU A 143 7.79 8.31 -2.77
N ILE A 144 6.84 8.82 -3.56
CA ILE A 144 5.46 9.02 -3.11
C ILE A 144 4.85 7.69 -2.66
N LEU A 145 4.96 6.65 -3.50
CA LEU A 145 4.36 5.33 -3.21
C LEU A 145 4.93 4.70 -1.95
N PHE A 146 6.26 4.71 -1.79
CA PHE A 146 6.90 4.13 -0.61
C PHE A 146 6.60 4.96 0.64
N GLY A 147 6.57 6.29 0.51
CA GLY A 147 6.20 7.19 1.60
C GLY A 147 4.78 6.94 2.11
N ILE A 148 3.78 6.87 1.22
CA ILE A 148 2.39 6.61 1.65
C ILE A 148 2.17 5.19 2.17
N ARG A 149 2.95 4.20 1.75
CA ARG A 149 2.92 2.87 2.35
C ARG A 149 3.43 2.88 3.78
N GLY A 150 4.56 3.53 4.03
CA GLY A 150 5.09 3.71 5.39
C GLY A 150 4.12 4.48 6.28
N MET A 151 3.55 5.58 5.77
CA MET A 151 2.54 6.35 6.48
C MET A 151 1.27 5.53 6.78
N ALA A 152 0.86 4.65 5.85
CA ALA A 152 -0.28 3.76 6.05
C ALA A 152 -0.07 2.78 7.20
N ALA A 153 1.16 2.33 7.46
CA ALA A 153 1.46 1.50 8.62
C ALA A 153 1.17 2.27 9.93
N TYR A 154 1.61 3.51 10.04
CA TYR A 154 1.34 4.36 11.21
C TYR A 154 -0.15 4.64 11.38
N ALA A 155 -0.82 5.04 10.29
CA ALA A 155 -2.26 5.31 10.31
C ALA A 155 -3.09 4.07 10.65
N TYR A 156 -2.69 2.88 10.17
CA TYR A 156 -3.35 1.62 10.50
C TYR A 156 -3.27 1.32 11.99
N HIS A 157 -2.09 1.40 12.60
CA HIS A 157 -1.93 1.18 14.03
C HIS A 157 -2.69 2.21 14.88
N ALA A 158 -2.74 3.48 14.45
CA ALA A 158 -3.57 4.49 15.11
C ALA A 158 -5.07 4.14 14.99
N SER A 159 -5.54 3.68 13.82
CA SER A 159 -6.94 3.33 13.57
C SER A 159 -7.41 2.12 14.41
N VAL A 160 -6.53 1.15 14.66
CA VAL A 160 -6.80 0.00 15.56
C VAL A 160 -7.11 0.47 16.99
N LEU A 161 -6.54 1.60 17.40
CA LEU A 161 -6.81 2.25 18.68
C LEU A 161 -7.99 3.25 18.64
N GLY A 162 -8.67 3.36 17.50
CA GLY A 162 -9.80 4.27 17.31
C GLY A 162 -9.44 5.70 16.92
N TYR A 163 -8.19 5.95 16.52
CA TYR A 163 -7.72 7.26 16.10
C TYR A 163 -7.59 7.34 14.60
N THR A 164 -8.27 8.31 13.98
CA THR A 164 -8.20 8.59 12.55
C THR A 164 -7.99 10.08 12.31
N ASP A 165 -7.41 10.44 11.14
CA ASP A 165 -7.21 11.83 10.73
C ASP A 165 -7.68 12.02 9.29
N GLU A 166 -8.59 12.97 9.11
CA GLU A 166 -9.19 13.27 7.81
C GLU A 166 -8.17 13.80 6.80
N THR A 167 -7.19 14.60 7.25
CA THR A 167 -6.14 15.15 6.39
C THR A 167 -5.26 14.02 5.83
N THR A 168 -4.86 13.10 6.69
CA THR A 168 -4.10 11.91 6.29
C THR A 168 -4.90 11.03 5.33
N SER A 169 -6.18 10.80 5.62
CA SER A 169 -7.05 10.01 4.74
C SER A 169 -7.20 10.64 3.35
N LYS A 170 -7.47 11.95 3.27
CA LYS A 170 -7.55 12.69 1.99
C LYS A 170 -6.23 12.67 1.21
N PHE A 171 -5.12 12.74 1.92
CA PHE A 171 -3.81 12.73 1.29
C PHE A 171 -3.49 11.41 0.60
N PHE A 172 -3.91 10.26 1.12
CA PHE A 172 -3.75 8.97 0.44
C PHE A 172 -4.37 8.99 -0.97
N TYR A 173 -5.58 9.55 -1.12
CA TYR A 173 -6.21 9.66 -2.45
C TYR A 173 -5.44 10.60 -3.37
N LYS A 174 -5.01 11.77 -2.86
CA LYS A 174 -4.22 12.74 -3.62
C LYS A 174 -2.90 12.12 -4.11
N ALA A 175 -2.19 11.42 -3.25
CA ALA A 175 -0.93 10.77 -3.57
C ALA A 175 -1.10 9.63 -4.59
N LEU A 176 -2.08 8.75 -4.39
CA LEU A 176 -2.41 7.67 -5.33
C LEU A 176 -2.84 8.22 -6.69
N PHE A 177 -3.62 9.31 -6.72
CA PHE A 177 -4.01 10.00 -7.95
C PHE A 177 -2.78 10.54 -8.68
N ALA A 178 -1.85 11.19 -7.96
CA ALA A 178 -0.61 11.71 -8.53
C ALA A 178 0.25 10.60 -9.18
N ILE A 179 0.40 9.47 -8.50
CA ILE A 179 1.10 8.29 -9.05
C ILE A 179 0.43 7.83 -10.33
N GLY A 180 -0.90 7.76 -10.35
CA GLY A 180 -1.69 7.31 -11.47
C GLY A 180 -1.74 8.25 -12.67
N THR A 181 -1.40 9.54 -12.53
CA THR A 181 -1.49 10.52 -13.61
C THR A 181 -0.26 10.45 -14.52
N LYS A 182 -0.50 10.25 -15.84
CA LYS A 182 0.58 10.04 -16.82
C LYS A 182 1.38 11.31 -17.11
N ASP A 183 0.68 12.45 -17.25
CA ASP A 183 1.25 13.70 -17.77
C ASP A 183 1.82 14.63 -16.69
N TRP A 184 2.09 14.10 -15.49
CA TRP A 184 2.71 14.87 -14.43
C TRP A 184 4.23 14.69 -14.46
N GLY A 185 4.93 15.80 -14.70
CA GLY A 185 6.36 15.91 -14.61
C GLY A 185 6.86 16.27 -13.20
N MET A 186 8.13 16.57 -13.10
CA MET A 186 8.83 16.90 -11.86
C MET A 186 8.20 18.11 -11.16
N ASP A 187 7.77 19.12 -11.90
CA ASP A 187 7.13 20.34 -11.41
C ASP A 187 5.87 20.09 -10.56
N LYS A 188 5.12 19.03 -10.90
CA LYS A 188 3.90 18.63 -10.19
C LYS A 188 4.13 17.54 -9.16
N LEU A 189 5.10 16.66 -9.37
CA LEU A 189 5.37 15.53 -8.49
C LEU A 189 6.22 15.91 -7.27
N LEU A 190 7.21 16.80 -7.42
CA LEU A 190 8.07 17.22 -6.31
C LEU A 190 7.29 17.86 -5.14
N PRO A 191 6.32 18.74 -5.37
CA PRO A 191 5.46 19.24 -4.27
C PRO A 191 4.73 18.13 -3.53
N ILE A 192 4.27 17.07 -4.23
CA ILE A 192 3.60 15.93 -3.57
C ILE A 192 4.61 15.13 -2.72
N VAL A 193 5.85 14.95 -3.18
CA VAL A 193 6.90 14.29 -2.39
C VAL A 193 7.16 15.04 -1.08
N LEU A 194 7.22 16.37 -1.12
CA LEU A 194 7.41 17.19 0.08
C LEU A 194 6.21 17.08 1.03
N GLU A 195 5.00 17.13 0.48
CA GLU A 195 3.75 16.98 1.23
C GLU A 195 3.63 15.58 1.88
N VAL A 196 4.19 14.50 1.29
CA VAL A 196 4.31 13.20 1.96
C VAL A 196 5.03 13.34 3.29
N GLY A 197 6.12 14.10 3.35
CA GLY A 197 6.87 14.33 4.58
C GLY A 197 6.05 15.08 5.64
N GLU A 198 5.35 16.13 5.24
CA GLU A 198 4.52 16.95 6.14
C GLU A 198 3.35 16.14 6.72
N VAL A 199 2.62 15.43 5.86
CA VAL A 199 1.47 14.63 6.30
C VAL A 199 1.92 13.40 7.10
N ASN A 200 3.08 12.83 6.77
CA ASN A 200 3.64 11.73 7.56
C ASN A 200 3.98 12.17 8.99
N LEU A 201 4.54 13.36 9.17
CA LEU A 201 4.82 13.90 10.51
C LEU A 201 3.52 14.00 11.33
N ARG A 202 2.46 14.52 10.73
CA ARG A 202 1.12 14.57 11.35
C ARG A 202 0.58 13.16 11.69
N CYS A 203 0.79 12.21 10.80
CA CYS A 203 0.37 10.82 11.02
C CYS A 203 1.15 10.16 12.18
N MET A 204 2.45 10.44 12.29
CA MET A 204 3.26 9.97 13.41
C MET A 204 2.81 10.58 14.74
N GLU A 205 2.48 11.88 14.78
CA GLU A 205 1.90 12.55 15.94
C GLU A 205 0.58 11.89 16.36
N LEU A 206 -0.30 11.57 15.39
CA LEU A 206 -1.55 10.85 15.66
C LEU A 206 -1.29 9.49 16.31
N LEU A 207 -0.31 8.73 15.82
CA LEU A 207 0.04 7.43 16.38
C LEU A 207 0.63 7.57 17.79
N ASP A 208 1.50 8.55 18.02
CA ASP A 208 2.03 8.84 19.34
C ASP A 208 0.91 9.17 20.34
N GLN A 209 -0.01 10.04 19.94
CA GLN A 209 -1.20 10.37 20.75
C GLN A 209 -2.06 9.14 21.03
N ALA A 210 -2.30 8.29 20.02
CA ALA A 210 -3.09 7.07 20.16
C ALA A 210 -2.44 6.12 21.20
N ASN A 211 -1.15 5.89 21.09
CA ASN A 211 -0.41 5.01 21.98
C ASN A 211 -0.31 5.58 23.40
N THR A 212 0.10 6.84 23.55
CA THR A 212 0.30 7.46 24.87
C THR A 212 -1.01 7.63 25.63
N THR A 213 -2.11 7.91 24.92
CA THR A 213 -3.45 7.99 25.52
C THR A 213 -3.95 6.61 25.97
N THR A 214 -3.69 5.56 25.16
CA THR A 214 -4.19 4.20 25.43
C THR A 214 -3.35 3.47 26.47
N TYR A 215 -2.03 3.59 26.41
CA TYR A 215 -1.09 2.79 27.22
C TYR A 215 -0.27 3.61 28.21
N GLY A 216 -0.37 4.92 28.19
CA GLY A 216 0.43 5.83 29.01
C GLY A 216 1.77 6.18 28.36
N THR A 217 2.43 7.18 28.93
CA THR A 217 3.75 7.64 28.47
C THR A 217 4.82 6.62 28.88
N PRO A 218 5.67 6.16 27.94
CA PRO A 218 6.74 5.24 28.23
C PRO A 218 7.72 5.81 29.26
N VAL A 219 8.13 4.98 30.21
CA VAL A 219 9.17 5.31 31.21
C VAL A 219 10.32 4.29 31.13
N PRO A 220 11.55 4.69 31.40
CA PRO A 220 12.68 3.76 31.49
C PRO A 220 12.37 2.62 32.49
N THR A 221 12.41 1.38 32.00
CA THR A 221 12.06 0.19 32.77
C THR A 221 13.17 -0.86 32.64
N THR A 222 13.54 -1.48 33.74
CA THR A 222 14.47 -2.60 33.73
C THR A 222 13.73 -3.88 33.35
N VAL A 223 14.17 -4.51 32.26
CA VAL A 223 13.60 -5.77 31.75
C VAL A 223 14.63 -6.88 31.94
N PRO A 224 14.27 -8.01 32.58
CA PRO A 224 15.18 -9.16 32.72
C PRO A 224 15.46 -9.78 31.33
N LEU A 225 16.72 -10.15 31.11
CA LEU A 225 17.15 -10.81 29.87
C LEU A 225 16.96 -12.33 29.88
N THR A 226 16.55 -12.88 31.03
CA THR A 226 16.38 -14.32 31.25
C THR A 226 14.97 -14.61 31.75
N ILE A 227 14.49 -15.81 31.44
CA ILE A 227 13.23 -16.33 31.99
C ILE A 227 13.49 -16.86 33.38
N GLU A 228 12.68 -16.44 34.36
CA GLU A 228 12.73 -16.95 35.72
C GLU A 228 12.25 -18.42 35.79
N LYS A 229 12.75 -19.17 36.78
CA LYS A 229 12.33 -20.57 36.99
C LYS A 229 10.89 -20.61 37.50
N GLY A 230 10.00 -21.28 36.76
CA GLY A 230 8.60 -21.45 37.16
C GLY A 230 7.70 -21.65 35.92
N PRO A 231 6.40 -21.77 36.13
CA PRO A 231 5.43 -21.76 35.01
C PRO A 231 5.44 -20.39 34.34
N PHE A 232 5.31 -20.38 33.02
CA PHE A 232 5.25 -19.16 32.19
C PHE A 232 4.23 -19.29 31.08
N ILE A 233 3.74 -18.16 30.60
CA ILE A 233 2.88 -18.04 29.43
C ILE A 233 3.64 -17.29 28.36
N ILE A 234 3.68 -17.85 27.15
CA ILE A 234 4.25 -17.16 25.98
C ILE A 234 3.12 -16.45 25.28
N ILE A 235 3.25 -15.13 25.11
CA ILE A 235 2.36 -14.31 24.31
C ILE A 235 3.17 -13.80 23.11
N THR A 236 2.70 -14.06 21.91
CA THR A 236 3.30 -13.59 20.66
C THR A 236 2.36 -12.60 20.00
N GLY A 237 2.92 -11.50 19.50
CA GLY A 237 2.19 -10.45 18.82
C GLY A 237 3.13 -9.34 18.40
N HIS A 238 2.66 -8.44 17.55
CA HIS A 238 3.42 -7.29 17.08
C HIS A 238 3.19 -6.06 17.98
N ASP A 239 1.95 -5.87 18.43
CA ASP A 239 1.50 -4.67 19.13
C ASP A 239 0.99 -4.96 20.54
N LEU A 240 1.00 -3.92 21.39
CA LEU A 240 0.41 -3.99 22.73
C LEU A 240 -1.09 -4.34 22.68
N LYS A 241 -1.78 -3.99 21.59
CA LYS A 241 -3.19 -4.37 21.38
C LYS A 241 -3.39 -5.88 21.30
N ASP A 242 -2.43 -6.63 20.79
CA ASP A 242 -2.47 -8.09 20.68
C ASP A 242 -2.57 -8.77 22.06
N LEU A 243 -2.10 -8.08 23.13
CA LEU A 243 -2.24 -8.55 24.50
C LEU A 243 -3.67 -8.47 25.05
N GLN A 244 -4.54 -7.71 24.39
CA GLN A 244 -5.93 -7.47 24.82
C GLN A 244 -6.93 -8.40 24.13
N LEU A 245 -6.47 -9.12 23.10
CA LEU A 245 -7.28 -10.04 22.30
C LEU A 245 -7.12 -11.47 22.78
#